data_dd1fcaf1776d869c54dbb761665086aa
#
_entry.id   dd1fcaf1776d869c54dbb761665086aa
#
_cell.length_a   1.000
_cell.length_b   1.000
_cell.length_c   1.000
_cell.angle_alpha   90.00
_cell.angle_beta   90.00
_cell.angle_gamma   90.00
#
_symmetry.space_group_name_H-M   'P 1'
#
loop_
_entity.id
_entity.type
_entity.pdbx_description
1 polymer ?
#
loop_
_entity_poly.entity_id
_entity_poly.type
_entity_poly.pdbx_seq_one_letter_code
_entity_poly.pdbx_strand_id
1 'polypeptide(L)' 'MNFNSKIFVAGHKGLVGSAILKNLKEKGYQNFVLRSHSELDLCNQAEVEKFFEKEKPEYVFLAAAFVGGIMANS' A
#
# COMPACT_ATOMS: atom_id res chain seq x y z
N MET A 1 0.35 -4.08 15.29
CA MET A 1 1.23 -3.88 14.12
C MET A 1 2.63 -3.53 14.60
N ASN A 2 3.59 -4.22 14.07
CA ASN A 2 4.98 -4.07 14.45
C ASN A 2 5.62 -2.96 13.61
N PHE A 3 6.57 -2.23 14.13
CA PHE A 3 7.25 -1.19 13.37
C PHE A 3 8.05 -1.73 12.19
N ASN A 4 8.40 -2.99 12.21
CA ASN A 4 9.09 -3.63 11.10
C ASN A 4 8.15 -4.36 10.15
N SER A 5 6.87 -4.32 10.39
CA SER A 5 5.90 -4.95 9.50
C SER A 5 5.95 -4.33 8.13
N LYS A 6 5.91 -5.18 7.11
CA LYS A 6 5.91 -4.71 5.74
C LYS A 6 4.53 -4.15 5.40
N ILE A 7 4.50 -2.91 4.98
CA ILE A 7 3.27 -2.20 4.70
C ILE A 7 3.26 -1.79 3.23
N PHE A 8 2.24 -2.22 2.52
CA PHE A 8 2.07 -1.83 1.12
C PHE A 8 1.08 -0.68 1.04
N VAL A 9 1.50 0.42 0.42
CA VAL A 9 0.61 1.55 0.14
C VAL A 9 0.48 1.70 -1.35
N ALA A 10 -0.69 1.43 -1.87
CA ALA A 10 -1.01 1.61 -3.27
C ALA A 10 -1.52 3.01 -3.49
N GLY A 11 -1.02 3.68 -4.53
CA GLY A 11 -1.40 5.06 -4.82
C GLY A 11 -0.74 6.07 -3.92
N HIS A 12 0.48 5.81 -3.52
CA HIS A 12 1.21 6.68 -2.59
C HIS A 12 1.49 8.07 -3.15
N LYS A 13 1.37 8.24 -4.45
CA LYS A 13 1.55 9.56 -5.08
C LYS A 13 0.28 10.40 -5.06
N GLY A 14 -0.83 9.78 -4.75
CA GLY A 14 -2.09 10.50 -4.65
C GLY A 14 -2.21 11.23 -3.33
N LEU A 15 -3.23 12.07 -3.24
CA LEU A 15 -3.44 12.91 -2.06
C LEU A 15 -3.65 12.07 -0.81
N VAL A 16 -4.54 11.09 -0.89
CA VAL A 16 -4.86 10.24 0.25
C VAL A 16 -3.70 9.31 0.57
N GLY A 17 -3.12 8.69 -0.46
CA GLY A 17 -2.01 7.77 -0.26
C GLY A 17 -0.79 8.41 0.35
N SER A 18 -0.46 9.62 -0.08
CA SER A 18 0.67 10.34 0.50
C SER A 18 0.41 10.72 1.95
N ALA A 19 -0.82 11.07 2.28
CA ALA A 19 -1.19 11.39 3.65
C ALA A 19 -1.09 10.17 4.56
N ILE A 20 -1.53 9.02 4.07
CA ILE A 20 -1.42 7.76 4.81
C ILE A 20 0.05 7.43 5.06
N LEU A 21 0.86 7.53 4.03
CA LEU A 21 2.28 7.24 4.13
C LEU A 21 2.97 8.15 5.14
N LYS A 22 2.69 9.43 5.06
CA LYS A 22 3.25 10.39 6.00
C LYS A 22 2.86 10.08 7.43
N ASN A 23 1.59 9.76 7.66
CA ASN A 23 1.09 9.42 8.97
C ASN A 23 1.79 8.20 9.54
N LEU A 24 1.95 7.16 8.73
CA LEU A 24 2.62 5.94 9.17
C LEU A 24 4.09 6.18 9.48
N LYS A 25 4.76 6.99 8.68
CA LYS A 25 6.16 7.35 8.95
C LYS A 25 6.29 8.09 10.27
N GLU A 26 5.38 8.98 10.56
CA GLU A 26 5.39 9.74 11.81
C GLU A 26 5.18 8.83 13.02
N LYS A 27 4.48 7.73 12.83
CA LYS A 27 4.27 6.75 13.90
C LYS A 27 5.45 5.82 14.11
N GLY A 28 6.45 5.88 13.25
CA GLY A 28 7.66 5.09 13.42
C GLY A 28 7.81 3.91 12.49
N TYR A 29 6.86 3.67 11.63
CA TYR A 29 6.96 2.58 10.67
C TYR A 29 7.95 2.94 9.57
N GLN A 30 8.70 1.97 9.11
CA GLN A 30 9.77 2.21 8.15
C GLN A 30 9.75 1.26 6.96
N ASN A 31 9.11 0.12 7.08
CA ASN A 31 9.17 -0.90 6.05
C ASN A 31 8.00 -0.78 5.09
N PHE A 32 8.13 0.10 4.11
CA PHE A 32 7.06 0.36 3.16
C PHE A 32 7.38 -0.23 1.80
N VAL A 33 6.35 -0.79 1.17
CA VAL A 33 6.37 -1.14 -0.24
C VAL A 33 5.40 -0.20 -0.94
N LEU A 34 5.93 0.60 -1.86
CA LEU A 34 5.16 1.64 -2.50
C LEU A 34 5.04 1.35 -3.99
N ARG A 35 3.82 1.42 -4.50
CA ARG A 35 3.57 1.28 -5.92
C ARG A 35 2.56 2.31 -6.36
N SER A 36 2.88 3.00 -7.44
CA SER A 36 1.95 3.91 -8.05
C SER A 36 1.03 3.13 -8.99
N HIS A 37 0.01 3.81 -9.47
CA HIS A 37 -0.96 3.22 -10.37
C HIS A 37 -0.30 2.69 -11.66
N SER A 38 0.73 3.35 -12.12
CA SER A 38 1.44 2.93 -13.33
C SER A 38 2.43 1.81 -13.06
N GLU A 39 2.85 1.64 -11.84
CA GLU A 39 3.79 0.59 -11.48
C GLU A 39 3.11 -0.75 -11.21
N LEU A 40 1.91 -0.70 -10.64
CA LEU A 40 1.13 -1.89 -10.39
C LEU A 40 -0.32 -1.60 -10.72
N ASP A 41 -0.81 -2.27 -11.75
CA ASP A 41 -2.21 -2.13 -12.14
C ASP A 41 -3.07 -3.01 -11.25
N LEU A 42 -3.80 -2.38 -10.36
CA LEU A 42 -4.67 -3.10 -9.42
C LEU A 42 -5.85 -3.77 -10.10
N CYS A 43 -6.12 -3.40 -11.35
CA CYS A 43 -7.15 -4.06 -12.13
C CYS A 43 -6.66 -5.35 -12.77
N ASN A 44 -5.36 -5.56 -12.78
CA ASN A 44 -4.79 -6.79 -13.32
C ASN A 44 -4.54 -7.77 -12.19
N GLN A 45 -5.46 -8.68 -12.01
CA GLN A 45 -5.42 -9.61 -10.90
C GLN A 45 -4.16 -10.48 -10.89
N ALA A 46 -3.70 -10.89 -12.05
CA ALA A 46 -2.50 -11.73 -12.13
C ALA A 46 -1.27 -10.98 -11.63
N GLU A 47 -1.13 -9.71 -11.98
CA GLU A 47 -0.01 -8.91 -11.50
C GLU A 47 -0.09 -8.64 -10.01
N VAL A 48 -1.29 -8.40 -9.51
CA VAL A 48 -1.51 -8.18 -8.08
C VAL A 48 -1.13 -9.44 -7.30
N GLU A 49 -1.56 -10.59 -7.76
CA GLU A 49 -1.23 -11.85 -7.11
C GLU A 49 0.26 -12.12 -7.09
N LYS A 50 0.94 -11.89 -8.21
CA LYS A 50 2.39 -12.05 -8.29
C LYS A 50 3.10 -11.08 -7.34
N PHE A 51 2.63 -9.86 -7.29
CA PHE A 51 3.20 -8.85 -6.40
C PHE A 51 3.07 -9.28 -4.95
N PHE A 52 1.90 -9.75 -4.56
CA PHE A 52 1.66 -10.17 -3.18
C PHE A 52 2.46 -11.42 -2.82
N GLU A 53 2.61 -12.35 -3.75
CA GLU A 53 3.45 -13.52 -3.52
C GLU A 53 4.91 -13.14 -3.33
N LYS A 54 5.38 -12.17 -4.07
CA LYS A 54 6.76 -11.74 -4.00
C LYS A 54 7.04 -10.91 -2.75
N GLU A 55 6.18 -9.96 -2.46
CA GLU A 55 6.41 -9.00 -1.39
C GLU A 55 5.84 -9.43 -0.05
N LYS A 56 4.74 -10.15 -0.07
CA LYS A 56 4.06 -10.65 1.13
C LYS A 56 3.88 -9.57 2.19
N PRO A 57 3.23 -8.46 1.85
CA PRO A 57 3.04 -7.40 2.82
C PRO A 57 2.11 -7.86 3.94
N GLU A 58 2.39 -7.42 5.14
CA GLU A 58 1.54 -7.73 6.28
C GLU A 58 0.30 -6.85 6.31
N TYR A 59 0.41 -5.63 5.82
CA TYR A 59 -0.69 -4.68 5.79
C TYR A 59 -0.76 -4.03 4.43
N VAL A 60 -1.97 -3.77 3.98
CA VAL A 60 -2.21 -3.19 2.68
C VAL A 60 -3.14 -2.00 2.83
N PHE A 61 -2.74 -0.85 2.31
CA PHE A 61 -3.56 0.35 2.26
C PHE A 61 -3.80 0.70 0.80
N LEU A 62 -5.03 0.58 0.35
CA LEU A 62 -5.39 0.89 -1.02
C LEU A 62 -5.96 2.29 -1.08
N ALA A 63 -5.12 3.23 -1.42
CA ALA A 63 -5.51 4.62 -1.55
C ALA A 63 -5.60 5.04 -3.01
N ALA A 64 -5.64 4.08 -3.90
CA ALA A 64 -5.83 4.39 -5.30
C ALA A 64 -7.25 4.89 -5.49
N ALA A 65 -7.39 5.73 -6.43
CA ALA A 65 -8.55 6.51 -6.77
C ALA A 65 -9.89 5.80 -6.82
N PHE A 66 -10.21 5.08 -5.83
CA PHE A 66 -11.52 4.51 -5.77
C PHE A 66 -12.35 5.21 -4.80
N VAL A 67 -13.56 5.09 -5.05
CA VAL A 67 -14.45 5.61 -4.13
C VAL A 67 -14.29 4.95 -2.80
N GLY A 68 -13.89 5.68 -1.97
CA GLY A 68 -14.22 5.47 -0.64
C GLY A 68 -13.53 4.53 0.16
N GLY A 69 -12.61 4.02 -0.17
CA GLY A 69 -12.24 3.17 0.86
C GLY A 69 -10.80 2.96 1.07
N ILE A 70 -10.46 2.86 2.25
CA ILE A 70 -9.16 2.36 2.65
C ILE A 70 -9.41 0.99 3.20
N MET A 71 -8.81 -0.01 2.56
CA MET A 71 -8.82 -1.35 3.10
C MET A 71 -7.50 -1.60 3.78
N ALA A 72 -7.57 -2.00 5.01
CA ALA A 72 -6.41 -2.49 5.72
C ALA A 72 -6.55 -4.01 5.79
N ASN A 73 -5.55 -4.69 5.30
CA ASN A 73 -5.59 -6.13 5.23
C ASN A 73 -4.31 -6.68 5.83
N SER A 74 -4.46 -7.55 6.73
CA SER A 74 -3.30 -8.17 7.39
C SER A 74 -3.19 -9.65 7.09
#